data_36d5c88ebf99aa71af284696c94b4ffa
#
_entry.id   36d5c88ebf99aa71af284696c94b4ffa
#
_cell.length_a   1.000
_cell.length_b   1.000
_cell.length_c   1.000
_cell.angle_alpha   90.00
_cell.angle_beta   90.00
_cell.angle_gamma   90.00
#
_symmetry.space_group_name_H-M   'P 1'
#
loop_
_entity.id
_entity.type
_entity.pdbx_description
1 polymer ?
#
loop_
_entity_poly.entity_id
_entity_poly.type
_entity_poly.pdbx_seq_one_letter_code
_entity_poly.pdbx_strand_id
1 'polypeptide(L)'
;MKKRWRLGSIWGVAVWFRASSLLLSGLLWLLFSAALLLLFELSLGTAVVVGFTAVLLHWLSDLVHHLGHAWAARHVGYPMERIVSWLILMTSVYPKDEPPLPAAVHIRRALGGPAASLLMALIGGSVLLILPADNSPTFLLVSFLFWENLLVFFLGAFVPLGFTDGSTLLYWWPRRHDIVS
;
A
#
# COMPACT_ATOMS: atom_id res chain seq x y z
N MET A 1 8.11 13.61 21.12
CA MET A 1 7.11 12.59 20.69
C MET A 1 6.56 12.97 19.32
N LYS A 2 6.64 12.09 18.31
CA LYS A 2 6.11 12.38 16.96
C LYS A 2 4.58 12.35 17.01
N LYS A 3 3.94 13.48 16.71
CA LYS A 3 2.47 13.64 16.72
C LYS A 3 1.84 12.63 15.75
N ARG A 4 0.84 11.89 16.22
CA ARG A 4 0.07 10.89 15.45
C ARG A 4 -1.41 11.00 15.78
N TRP A 5 -2.27 10.73 14.81
CA TRP A 5 -3.72 10.76 14.95
C TRP A 5 -4.31 9.38 14.65
N ARG A 6 -5.27 8.96 15.43
CA ARG A 6 -6.08 7.78 15.12
C ARG A 6 -7.20 8.21 14.17
N LEU A 7 -7.19 7.65 12.95
CA LEU A 7 -8.22 7.94 11.94
C LEU A 7 -9.49 7.11 12.16
N GLY A 8 -9.36 5.93 12.77
CA GLY A 8 -10.48 5.01 12.99
C GLY A 8 -10.00 3.57 13.16
N SER A 9 -10.90 2.62 12.90
CA SER A 9 -10.57 1.20 12.84
C SER A 9 -11.37 0.50 11.75
N ILE A 10 -10.74 -0.45 11.05
CA ILE A 10 -11.34 -1.29 10.01
C ILE A 10 -11.11 -2.75 10.44
N TRP A 11 -12.19 -3.54 10.55
CA TRP A 11 -12.15 -4.92 11.04
C TRP A 11 -11.41 -5.11 12.38
N GLY A 12 -11.49 -4.12 13.27
CA GLY A 12 -10.79 -4.12 14.56
C GLY A 12 -9.33 -3.66 14.51
N VAL A 13 -8.76 -3.44 13.31
CA VAL A 13 -7.40 -2.93 13.11
C VAL A 13 -7.42 -1.40 13.19
N ALA A 14 -6.67 -0.81 14.13
CA ALA A 14 -6.62 0.64 14.29
C ALA A 14 -5.74 1.28 13.21
N VAL A 15 -6.22 2.34 12.56
CA VAL A 15 -5.48 3.09 11.55
C VAL A 15 -4.96 4.40 12.15
N TRP A 16 -3.65 4.60 12.05
CA TRP A 16 -2.95 5.77 12.61
C TRP A 16 -2.20 6.52 11.52
N PHE A 17 -2.25 7.84 11.57
CA PHE A 17 -1.55 8.73 10.64
C PHE A 17 -0.54 9.62 11.38
N ARG A 18 0.68 9.76 10.87
CA ARG A 18 1.75 10.58 11.48
C ARG A 18 1.85 11.94 10.82
N ALA A 19 2.22 12.96 11.60
CA ALA A 19 2.47 14.30 11.09
C ALA A 19 3.55 14.36 9.99
N SER A 20 4.59 13.50 10.07
CA SER A 20 5.60 13.39 9.03
C SER A 20 5.03 12.93 7.69
N SER A 21 4.06 12.02 7.72
CA SER A 21 3.39 11.53 6.50
C SER A 21 2.52 12.63 5.87
N LEU A 22 1.90 13.50 6.66
CA LEU A 22 1.15 14.64 6.13
C LEU A 22 2.05 15.63 5.37
N LEU A 23 3.24 15.94 5.92
CA LEU A 23 4.21 16.81 5.25
C LEU A 23 4.70 16.20 3.93
N LEU A 24 5.00 14.89 3.95
CA LEU A 24 5.46 14.19 2.74
C LEU A 24 4.33 13.99 1.72
N SER A 25 3.06 13.90 2.14
CA SER A 25 1.91 13.94 1.24
C SER A 25 1.85 15.26 0.49
N GLY A 26 2.15 16.39 1.15
CA GLY A 26 2.27 17.69 0.49
C GLY A 26 3.37 17.71 -0.57
N LEU A 27 4.52 17.11 -0.28
CA LEU A 27 5.61 16.99 -1.26
C LEU A 27 5.21 16.09 -2.44
N LEU A 28 4.58 14.94 -2.19
CA LEU A 28 4.05 14.08 -3.26
C LEU A 28 3.04 14.81 -4.13
N TRP A 29 2.14 15.59 -3.51
CA TRP A 29 1.19 16.40 -4.24
C TRP A 29 1.87 17.40 -5.19
N LEU A 30 2.88 18.12 -4.70
CA LEU A 30 3.66 19.04 -5.53
C LEU A 30 4.36 18.31 -6.67
N LEU A 31 4.99 17.17 -6.41
CA LEU A 31 5.67 16.37 -7.43
C LEU A 31 4.72 15.83 -8.50
N PHE A 32 3.58 15.28 -8.09
CA PHE A 32 2.58 14.78 -9.04
C PHE A 32 1.98 15.93 -9.86
N SER A 33 1.66 17.07 -9.23
CA SER A 33 1.14 18.24 -9.94
C SER A 33 2.17 18.77 -10.94
N ALA A 34 3.45 18.84 -10.57
CA ALA A 34 4.52 19.27 -11.48
C ALA A 34 4.69 18.28 -12.65
N ALA A 35 4.67 16.98 -12.39
CA ALA A 35 4.75 15.96 -13.44
C ALA A 35 3.58 16.07 -14.42
N LEU A 36 2.35 16.26 -13.92
CA LEU A 36 1.16 16.41 -14.73
C LEU A 36 1.20 17.69 -15.61
N LEU A 37 1.72 18.79 -15.06
CA LEU A 37 1.89 20.05 -15.76
C LEU A 37 2.97 19.96 -16.85
N LEU A 38 4.12 19.33 -16.55
CA LEU A 38 5.31 19.36 -17.41
C LEU A 38 5.32 18.23 -18.46
N LEU A 39 4.77 17.05 -18.13
CA LEU A 39 4.84 15.87 -19.00
C LEU A 39 3.54 15.62 -19.77
N PHE A 40 2.41 16.06 -19.23
CA PHE A 40 1.10 15.86 -19.84
C PHE A 40 0.41 17.18 -20.29
N GLU A 41 1.11 18.32 -20.11
CA GLU A 41 0.69 19.65 -20.56
C GLU A 41 -0.72 20.05 -20.04
N LEU A 42 -1.11 19.54 -18.87
CA LEU A 42 -2.39 19.90 -18.26
C LEU A 42 -2.37 21.36 -17.79
N SER A 43 -3.53 22.01 -17.75
CA SER A 43 -3.64 23.33 -17.13
C SER A 43 -3.24 23.26 -15.65
N LEU A 44 -2.69 24.34 -15.08
CA LEU A 44 -2.26 24.40 -13.69
C LEU A 44 -3.38 23.95 -12.72
N GLY A 45 -4.60 24.44 -12.92
CA GLY A 45 -5.74 24.06 -12.07
C GLY A 45 -6.04 22.56 -12.13
N THR A 46 -6.05 21.97 -13.34
CA THR A 46 -6.27 20.55 -13.55
C THR A 46 -5.13 19.74 -12.93
N ALA A 47 -3.87 20.11 -13.17
CA ALA A 47 -2.71 19.40 -12.63
C ALA A 47 -2.71 19.36 -11.09
N VAL A 48 -3.07 20.48 -10.44
CA VAL A 48 -3.18 20.58 -8.98
C VAL A 48 -4.28 19.65 -8.43
N VAL A 49 -5.45 19.62 -9.04
CA VAL A 49 -6.58 18.77 -8.60
C VAL A 49 -6.28 17.29 -8.85
N VAL A 50 -5.79 16.94 -10.03
CA VAL A 50 -5.45 15.56 -10.40
C VAL A 50 -4.28 15.05 -9.54
N GLY A 51 -3.26 15.89 -9.31
CA GLY A 51 -2.15 15.55 -8.42
C GLY A 51 -2.57 15.30 -6.98
N PHE A 52 -3.50 16.10 -6.45
CA PHE A 52 -4.10 15.86 -5.13
C PHE A 52 -4.87 14.54 -5.09
N THR A 53 -5.67 14.27 -6.12
CA THR A 53 -6.43 13.02 -6.22
C THR A 53 -5.47 11.81 -6.33
N ALA A 54 -4.36 11.93 -7.04
CA ALA A 54 -3.33 10.88 -7.10
C ALA A 54 -2.74 10.58 -5.70
N VAL A 55 -2.49 11.59 -4.87
CA VAL A 55 -2.06 11.38 -3.46
C VAL A 55 -3.13 10.66 -2.64
N LEU A 56 -4.40 10.96 -2.83
CA LEU A 56 -5.48 10.23 -2.16
C LEU A 56 -5.54 8.77 -2.64
N LEU A 57 -5.37 8.50 -3.93
CA LEU A 57 -5.29 7.16 -4.48
C LEU A 57 -4.08 6.40 -3.97
N HIS A 58 -2.91 7.06 -3.82
CA HIS A 58 -1.73 6.48 -3.20
C HIS A 58 -2.02 5.95 -1.78
N TRP A 59 -2.59 6.79 -0.91
CA TRP A 59 -2.94 6.37 0.44
C TRP A 59 -4.04 5.31 0.49
N LEU A 60 -4.98 5.34 -0.46
CA LEU A 60 -6.01 4.30 -0.59
C LEU A 60 -5.37 2.97 -1.00
N SER A 61 -4.48 2.97 -1.99
CA SER A 61 -3.77 1.78 -2.47
C SER A 61 -2.93 1.15 -1.35
N ASP A 62 -2.19 1.97 -0.63
CA ASP A 62 -1.36 1.54 0.50
C ASP A 62 -2.22 0.99 1.66
N LEU A 63 -3.34 1.64 1.97
CA LEU A 63 -4.29 1.14 2.96
C LEU A 63 -4.88 -0.21 2.54
N VAL A 64 -5.29 -0.37 1.28
CA VAL A 64 -5.84 -1.63 0.75
C VAL A 64 -4.79 -2.74 0.81
N HIS A 65 -3.54 -2.46 0.46
CA HIS A 65 -2.42 -3.38 0.61
C HIS A 65 -2.32 -3.88 2.07
N HIS A 66 -2.29 -2.97 3.05
CA HIS A 66 -2.20 -3.34 4.47
C HIS A 66 -3.46 -4.01 5.02
N LEU A 67 -4.63 -3.71 4.47
CA LEU A 67 -5.86 -4.45 4.78
C LEU A 67 -5.80 -5.89 4.25
N GLY A 68 -5.11 -6.14 3.14
CA GLY A 68 -4.78 -7.48 2.66
C GLY A 68 -3.97 -8.28 3.68
N HIS A 69 -2.94 -7.67 4.27
CA HIS A 69 -2.19 -8.28 5.39
C HIS A 69 -3.06 -8.53 6.61
N ALA A 70 -3.92 -7.56 6.96
CA ALA A 70 -4.84 -7.68 8.10
C ALA A 70 -5.85 -8.82 7.89
N TRP A 71 -6.39 -8.95 6.68
CA TRP A 71 -7.27 -10.05 6.30
C TRP A 71 -6.56 -11.41 6.41
N ALA A 72 -5.37 -11.55 5.84
CA ALA A 72 -4.58 -12.77 5.91
C ALA A 72 -4.22 -13.14 7.36
N ALA A 73 -3.79 -12.15 8.16
CA ALA A 73 -3.45 -12.32 9.57
C ALA A 73 -4.64 -12.83 10.40
N ARG A 74 -5.83 -12.30 10.14
CA ARG A 74 -7.06 -12.76 10.79
C ARG A 74 -7.41 -14.20 10.44
N HIS A 75 -7.24 -14.60 9.17
CA HIS A 75 -7.53 -15.96 8.71
C HIS A 75 -6.57 -17.01 9.25
N VAL A 76 -5.35 -16.63 9.60
CA VAL A 76 -4.39 -17.55 10.24
C VAL A 76 -4.49 -17.53 11.77
N GLY A 77 -5.46 -16.81 12.36
CA GLY A 77 -5.71 -16.78 13.80
C GLY A 77 -4.85 -15.82 14.60
N TYR A 78 -3.98 -15.03 13.96
CA TYR A 78 -3.06 -14.08 14.60
C TYR A 78 -3.27 -12.68 14.02
N PRO A 79 -4.30 -11.96 14.48
CA PRO A 79 -4.74 -10.71 13.86
C PRO A 79 -3.71 -9.58 14.05
N MET A 80 -3.70 -8.66 13.10
CA MET A 80 -2.96 -7.42 13.16
C MET A 80 -3.56 -6.47 14.19
N GLU A 81 -2.71 -5.74 14.94
CA GLU A 81 -3.17 -4.75 15.92
C GLU A 81 -3.52 -3.40 15.27
N ARG A 82 -2.63 -2.90 14.39
CA ARG A 82 -2.79 -1.58 13.79
C ARG A 82 -2.00 -1.41 12.50
N ILE A 83 -2.43 -0.43 11.71
CA ILE A 83 -1.73 0.11 10.54
C ILE A 83 -1.28 1.53 10.90
N VAL A 84 -0.02 1.87 10.61
CA VAL A 84 0.55 3.19 10.97
C VAL A 84 1.26 3.77 9.75
N SER A 85 0.95 5.00 9.36
CA SER A 85 1.72 5.66 8.29
C SER A 85 3.17 5.90 8.72
N TRP A 86 4.09 5.70 7.80
CA TRP A 86 5.52 5.93 7.99
C TRP A 86 6.11 6.54 6.71
N LEU A 87 6.55 7.80 6.82
CA LEU A 87 6.96 8.59 5.65
C LEU A 87 5.83 8.67 4.62
N ILE A 88 6.04 8.09 3.44
CA ILE A 88 5.07 8.03 2.34
C ILE A 88 4.36 6.66 2.24
N LEU A 89 4.61 5.73 3.14
CA LEU A 89 4.03 4.39 3.17
C LEU A 89 3.34 4.13 4.52
N MET A 90 2.57 3.07 4.59
CA MET A 90 2.07 2.50 5.83
C MET A 90 2.94 1.34 6.31
N THR A 91 2.72 0.89 7.52
CA THR A 91 3.35 -0.31 8.10
C THR A 91 2.35 -1.07 8.94
N SER A 92 2.39 -2.38 8.84
CA SER A 92 1.63 -3.32 9.66
C SER A 92 2.30 -3.51 11.02
N VAL A 93 1.52 -3.43 12.09
CA VAL A 93 2.00 -3.67 13.46
C VAL A 93 1.21 -4.82 14.05
N TYR A 94 1.94 -5.86 14.47
CA TYR A 94 1.41 -7.02 15.15
C TYR A 94 1.66 -6.93 16.67
N PRO A 95 0.91 -7.69 17.50
CA PRO A 95 1.14 -7.74 18.93
C PRO A 95 2.59 -8.14 19.25
N LYS A 96 3.19 -7.51 20.26
CA LYS A 96 4.58 -7.79 20.67
C LYS A 96 4.73 -9.06 21.48
N ASP A 97 3.66 -9.50 22.07
CA ASP A 97 3.54 -10.68 22.95
C ASP A 97 3.04 -11.92 22.19
N GLU A 98 3.10 -11.90 20.85
CA GLU A 98 2.83 -13.10 20.07
C GLU A 98 3.83 -14.21 20.42
N PRO A 99 3.36 -15.47 20.59
CA PRO A 99 4.26 -16.60 20.74
C PRO A 99 5.10 -16.80 19.46
N PRO A 100 6.16 -17.60 19.49
CA PRO A 100 6.83 -18.03 18.26
C PRO A 100 5.83 -18.64 17.28
N LEU A 101 5.76 -18.09 16.06
CA LEU A 101 4.77 -18.49 15.07
C LEU A 101 5.42 -19.38 13.99
N PRO A 102 4.67 -20.38 13.46
CA PRO A 102 5.12 -21.17 12.32
C PRO A 102 5.43 -20.32 11.10
N ALA A 103 6.41 -20.70 10.30
CA ALA A 103 6.79 -20.02 9.07
C ALA A 103 5.59 -19.79 8.11
N ALA A 104 4.67 -20.76 8.04
CA ALA A 104 3.46 -20.66 7.24
C ALA A 104 2.57 -19.46 7.61
N VAL A 105 2.54 -19.05 8.88
CA VAL A 105 1.80 -17.87 9.34
C VAL A 105 2.45 -16.60 8.79
N HIS A 106 3.77 -16.46 8.91
CA HIS A 106 4.51 -15.32 8.39
C HIS A 106 4.38 -15.19 6.87
N ILE A 107 4.49 -16.32 6.15
CA ILE A 107 4.33 -16.36 4.68
C ILE A 107 2.92 -15.93 4.28
N ARG A 108 1.87 -16.47 4.90
CA ARG A 108 0.49 -16.11 4.56
C ARG A 108 0.19 -14.64 4.86
N ARG A 109 0.68 -14.12 5.99
CA ARG A 109 0.56 -12.70 6.33
C ARG A 109 1.24 -11.84 5.27
N ALA A 110 2.49 -12.16 4.88
CA ALA A 110 3.25 -11.40 3.89
C ALA A 110 2.59 -11.41 2.49
N LEU A 111 1.97 -12.50 2.08
CA LEU A 111 1.29 -12.58 0.77
C LEU A 111 -0.02 -11.80 0.71
N GLY A 112 -0.62 -11.46 1.85
CA GLY A 112 -1.93 -10.79 1.90
C GLY A 112 -1.93 -9.42 1.22
N GLY A 113 -0.93 -8.60 1.48
CA GLY A 113 -0.79 -7.26 0.88
C GLY A 113 -0.62 -7.29 -0.63
N PRO A 114 0.41 -8.00 -1.15
CA PRO A 114 0.60 -8.15 -2.59
C PRO A 114 -0.63 -8.69 -3.31
N ALA A 115 -1.35 -9.67 -2.74
CA ALA A 115 -2.58 -10.20 -3.33
C ALA A 115 -3.67 -9.13 -3.45
N ALA A 116 -3.87 -8.29 -2.42
CA ALA A 116 -4.82 -7.19 -2.47
C ALA A 116 -4.43 -6.13 -3.51
N SER A 117 -3.13 -5.81 -3.61
CA SER A 117 -2.62 -4.85 -4.61
C SER A 117 -2.74 -5.39 -6.04
N LEU A 118 -2.49 -6.68 -6.25
CA LEU A 118 -2.72 -7.31 -7.55
C LEU A 118 -4.19 -7.20 -7.96
N LEU A 119 -5.13 -7.44 -7.04
CA LEU A 119 -6.56 -7.27 -7.30
C LEU A 119 -6.90 -5.82 -7.70
N MET A 120 -6.34 -4.82 -6.99
CA MET A 120 -6.51 -3.40 -7.35
C MET A 120 -5.92 -3.08 -8.73
N ALA A 121 -4.74 -3.64 -9.05
CA ALA A 121 -4.16 -3.50 -10.38
C ALA A 121 -5.04 -4.14 -11.46
N LEU A 122 -5.58 -5.33 -11.24
CA LEU A 122 -6.48 -5.98 -12.20
C LEU A 122 -7.76 -5.17 -12.43
N ILE A 123 -8.35 -4.60 -11.37
CA ILE A 123 -9.51 -3.70 -11.48
C ILE A 123 -9.15 -2.46 -12.31
N GLY A 124 -8.06 -1.76 -11.96
CA GLY A 124 -7.60 -0.58 -12.69
C GLY A 124 -7.28 -0.91 -14.16
N GLY A 125 -6.57 -2.02 -14.41
CA GLY A 125 -6.25 -2.49 -15.74
C GLY A 125 -7.50 -2.82 -16.59
N SER A 126 -8.51 -3.46 -15.98
CA SER A 126 -9.78 -3.73 -16.64
C SER A 126 -10.52 -2.44 -17.06
N VAL A 127 -10.46 -1.41 -16.21
CA VAL A 127 -11.04 -0.10 -16.54
C VAL A 127 -10.27 0.56 -17.68
N LEU A 128 -8.94 0.46 -17.72
CA LEU A 128 -8.12 1.02 -18.80
C LEU A 128 -8.43 0.40 -20.16
N LEU A 129 -8.89 -0.85 -20.23
CA LEU A 129 -9.27 -1.49 -21.50
C LEU A 129 -10.48 -0.85 -22.18
N ILE A 130 -11.30 -0.13 -21.40
CA ILE A 130 -12.52 0.49 -21.92
C ILE A 130 -12.43 2.05 -21.97
N LEU A 131 -11.39 2.63 -21.38
CA LEU A 131 -11.17 4.07 -21.44
C LEU A 131 -10.42 4.47 -22.71
N PRO A 132 -10.74 5.62 -23.31
CA PRO A 132 -9.92 6.20 -24.36
C PRO A 132 -8.49 6.44 -23.84
N ALA A 133 -7.48 6.03 -24.63
CA ALA A 133 -6.08 6.28 -24.29
C ALA A 133 -5.69 7.72 -24.66
N ASP A 134 -6.03 8.64 -23.77
CA ASP A 134 -5.81 10.08 -23.91
C ASP A 134 -5.17 10.65 -22.62
N ASN A 135 -4.89 11.95 -22.64
CA ASN A 135 -4.39 12.65 -21.45
C ASN A 135 -5.50 13.18 -20.55
N SER A 136 -6.70 12.59 -20.61
CA SER A 136 -7.79 13.01 -19.72
C SER A 136 -7.45 12.73 -18.26
N PRO A 137 -7.91 13.57 -17.32
CA PRO A 137 -7.72 13.34 -15.88
C PRO A 137 -8.16 11.94 -15.44
N THR A 138 -9.23 11.40 -15.98
CA THR A 138 -9.75 10.07 -15.66
C THR A 138 -8.77 8.98 -16.10
N PHE A 139 -8.30 9.02 -17.35
CA PHE A 139 -7.32 8.04 -17.86
C PHE A 139 -6.03 8.09 -17.06
N LEU A 140 -5.51 9.30 -16.75
CA LEU A 140 -4.28 9.47 -15.97
C LEU A 140 -4.41 8.93 -14.54
N LEU A 141 -5.54 9.17 -13.85
CA LEU A 141 -5.76 8.67 -12.49
C LEU A 141 -5.95 7.15 -12.46
N VAL A 142 -6.66 6.57 -13.42
CA VAL A 142 -6.81 5.12 -13.51
C VAL A 142 -5.48 4.44 -13.89
N SER A 143 -4.70 5.06 -14.78
CA SER A 143 -3.35 4.60 -15.11
C SER A 143 -2.43 4.65 -13.91
N PHE A 144 -2.46 5.74 -13.12
CA PHE A 144 -1.73 5.84 -11.87
C PHE A 144 -2.13 4.72 -10.91
N LEU A 145 -3.42 4.51 -10.66
CA LEU A 145 -3.92 3.43 -9.80
C LEU A 145 -3.42 2.05 -10.26
N PHE A 146 -3.49 1.78 -11.55
CA PHE A 146 -3.02 0.52 -12.15
C PHE A 146 -1.52 0.33 -11.94
N TRP A 147 -0.70 1.28 -12.40
CA TRP A 147 0.74 1.14 -12.38
C TRP A 147 1.32 1.17 -10.96
N GLU A 148 0.79 1.99 -10.08
CA GLU A 148 1.21 2.03 -8.69
C GLU A 148 0.94 0.70 -7.97
N ASN A 149 -0.27 0.16 -8.11
CA ASN A 149 -0.60 -1.13 -7.48
C ASN A 149 0.17 -2.29 -8.10
N LEU A 150 0.41 -2.27 -9.42
CA LEU A 150 1.18 -3.31 -10.09
C LEU A 150 2.68 -3.24 -9.77
N LEU A 151 3.29 -2.05 -9.91
CA LEU A 151 4.75 -1.91 -9.83
C LEU A 151 5.24 -1.68 -8.39
N VAL A 152 4.54 -0.85 -7.61
CA VAL A 152 5.00 -0.48 -6.25
C VAL A 152 4.47 -1.48 -5.23
N PHE A 153 3.16 -1.66 -5.14
CA PHE A 153 2.54 -2.45 -4.08
C PHE A 153 2.44 -3.95 -4.36
N PHE A 154 2.50 -4.39 -5.62
CA PHE A 154 2.56 -5.83 -5.94
C PHE A 154 3.99 -6.27 -6.22
N LEU A 155 4.61 -5.85 -7.32
CA LEU A 155 5.96 -6.30 -7.68
C LEU A 155 7.03 -5.78 -6.72
N GLY A 156 6.95 -4.50 -6.35
CA GLY A 156 7.88 -3.86 -5.41
C GLY A 156 7.85 -4.49 -4.01
N ALA A 157 6.70 -5.01 -3.57
CA ALA A 157 6.58 -5.72 -2.31
C ALA A 157 7.49 -6.96 -2.23
N PHE A 158 7.78 -7.60 -3.36
CA PHE A 158 8.67 -8.78 -3.40
C PHE A 158 10.17 -8.45 -3.41
N VAL A 159 10.54 -7.19 -3.62
CA VAL A 159 11.95 -6.77 -3.53
C VAL A 159 12.42 -6.84 -2.07
N PRO A 160 13.50 -7.58 -1.71
CA PRO A 160 13.88 -7.82 -0.32
C PRO A 160 14.69 -6.65 0.25
N LEU A 161 14.03 -5.55 0.65
CA LEU A 161 14.65 -4.34 1.19
C LEU A 161 14.78 -4.34 2.73
N GLY A 162 14.57 -5.47 3.42
CA GLY A 162 14.65 -5.60 4.87
C GLY A 162 13.34 -5.28 5.61
N PHE A 163 12.45 -4.50 5.04
CA PHE A 163 11.14 -4.10 5.61
C PHE A 163 9.95 -4.48 4.72
N THR A 164 10.18 -5.06 3.55
CA THR A 164 9.16 -5.48 2.58
C THR A 164 8.69 -6.91 2.81
N ASP A 165 7.58 -7.28 2.18
CA ASP A 165 7.06 -8.65 2.20
C ASP A 165 8.04 -9.66 1.62
N GLY A 166 8.77 -9.27 0.55
CA GLY A 166 9.83 -10.07 -0.04
C GLY A 166 10.92 -10.45 0.95
N SER A 167 11.28 -9.56 1.88
CA SER A 167 12.24 -9.87 2.96
C SER A 167 11.68 -10.92 3.91
N THR A 168 10.41 -10.82 4.27
CA THR A 168 9.71 -11.81 5.10
C THR A 168 9.64 -13.16 4.40
N LEU A 169 9.27 -13.16 3.10
CA LEU A 169 9.20 -14.37 2.30
C LEU A 169 10.58 -15.03 2.14
N LEU A 170 11.62 -14.24 1.81
CA LEU A 170 12.98 -14.75 1.67
C LEU A 170 13.50 -15.41 2.95
N TYR A 171 13.16 -14.84 4.11
CA TYR A 171 13.54 -15.39 5.41
C TYR A 171 12.76 -16.67 5.76
N TRP A 172 11.43 -16.68 5.60
CA TRP A 172 10.57 -17.75 6.08
C TRP A 172 10.34 -18.87 5.06
N TRP A 173 10.45 -18.63 3.76
CA TRP A 173 10.18 -19.64 2.72
C TRP A 173 11.08 -20.87 2.82
N PRO A 174 12.40 -20.76 3.05
CA PRO A 174 13.26 -21.92 3.27
C PRO A 174 12.90 -22.72 4.53
N ARG A 175 12.32 -22.03 5.53
CA ARG A 175 11.95 -22.59 6.86
C ARG A 175 10.52 -23.11 6.93
N ARG A 176 9.81 -23.17 5.83
CA ARG A 176 8.37 -23.52 5.80
C ARG A 176 8.05 -24.93 6.30
N HIS A 177 9.03 -25.80 6.37
CA HIS A 177 8.93 -27.18 6.89
C HIS A 177 9.49 -27.36 8.31
N ASP A 178 10.07 -26.29 8.89
CA ASP A 178 10.60 -26.35 10.24
C ASP A 178 9.42 -26.49 11.22
N ILE A 179 9.50 -27.53 12.06
CA ILE A 179 8.53 -27.70 13.15
C ILE A 179 8.94 -26.72 14.25
N VAL A 180 8.03 -25.83 14.62
CA VAL A 180 8.21 -24.95 15.79
C VAL A 180 8.12 -25.85 17.02
N SER A 181 9.30 -26.19 17.58
CA SER A 181 9.43 -26.93 18.84
C SER A 181 9.28 -25.98 20.03
#